data_2a982d287650371500f6096bcb675845
#
_entry.id   2a982d287650371500f6096bcb675845
#
_cell.length_a   1.000
_cell.length_b   1.000
_cell.length_c   1.000
_cell.angle_alpha   90.00
_cell.angle_beta   90.00
_cell.angle_gamma   90.00
#
_symmetry.space_group_name_H-M   'P 1'
#
loop_
_entity.id
_entity.type
_entity.pdbx_description
1 polymer ?
#
loop_
_entity_poly.entity_id
_entity_poly.type
_entity_poly.pdbx_seq_one_letter_code
_entity_poly.pdbx_strand_id
1 'polypeptide(L)'
;KVKSSWNFINKLWNASRFVLMNIEDLKKRTINEDELTLYDKWILTKKNQLIKNVIKNMDKYEFHNVGNELYSFIWEDFCDWYIELTKSNMTETTKTVLLDTLTDILKLLHPFMPYVTEEIYQKLPIKDAESIMISSYPTYNKKDIYKEESEELESILEDIVAVRNLKASNKITKEALVNFECKNEKLIPIYASQLKITEDNLTSDDPDNMVSCNYKSQNITITYFFEEAHVDEKAIEEEINKLKSSIERREKLLSNENYVNKAPANIVELDRKKLAEEKEKLEKLLK
;
A
#
# COMPACT_ATOMS: atom_id res chain seq x y z
N LYS A 1 7.93 -17.65 5.60
CA LYS A 1 8.21 -17.61 4.15
C LYS A 1 7.03 -18.11 3.30
N VAL A 2 6.49 -19.33 3.46
CA VAL A 2 5.39 -19.87 2.65
C VAL A 2 4.14 -18.97 2.71
N LYS A 3 3.72 -18.50 3.89
CA LYS A 3 2.58 -17.61 4.08
C LYS A 3 2.75 -16.26 3.35
N SER A 4 3.97 -15.73 3.32
CA SER A 4 4.31 -14.48 2.63
C SER A 4 4.16 -14.64 1.10
N SER A 5 4.68 -15.75 0.54
CA SER A 5 4.53 -16.05 -0.90
C SER A 5 3.07 -16.25 -1.30
N TRP A 6 2.28 -16.93 -0.45
CA TRP A 6 0.84 -17.07 -0.67
C TRP A 6 0.10 -15.74 -0.70
N ASN A 7 0.43 -14.83 0.21
CA ASN A 7 -0.17 -13.49 0.23
C ASN A 7 0.15 -12.70 -1.05
N PHE A 8 1.37 -12.83 -1.57
CA PHE A 8 1.75 -12.18 -2.83
C PHE A 8 0.94 -12.70 -4.02
N ILE A 9 0.81 -14.03 -4.15
CA ILE A 9 0.01 -14.64 -5.21
C ILE A 9 -1.44 -14.18 -5.14
N ASN A 10 -2.03 -14.18 -3.93
CA ASN A 10 -3.40 -13.73 -3.74
C ASN A 10 -3.58 -12.23 -4.08
N LYS A 11 -2.61 -11.40 -3.73
CA LYS A 11 -2.66 -9.97 -4.05
C LYS A 11 -2.58 -9.75 -5.56
N LEU A 12 -1.64 -10.41 -6.25
CA LEU A 12 -1.52 -10.37 -7.70
C LEU A 12 -2.82 -10.86 -8.38
N TRP A 13 -3.37 -11.98 -7.92
CA TRP A 13 -4.61 -12.54 -8.46
C TRP A 13 -5.80 -11.58 -8.32
N ASN A 14 -5.97 -10.99 -7.14
CA ASN A 14 -7.05 -10.03 -6.88
C ASN A 14 -6.86 -8.72 -7.69
N ALA A 15 -5.63 -8.23 -7.81
CA ALA A 15 -5.31 -7.09 -8.65
C ALA A 15 -5.60 -7.37 -10.13
N SER A 16 -5.18 -8.53 -10.63
CA SER A 16 -5.46 -8.96 -12.01
C SER A 16 -6.96 -9.08 -12.26
N ARG A 17 -7.72 -9.64 -11.31
CA ARG A 17 -9.17 -9.72 -11.39
C ARG A 17 -9.82 -8.34 -11.46
N PHE A 18 -9.37 -7.39 -10.62
CA PHE A 18 -9.86 -6.01 -10.68
C PHE A 18 -9.59 -5.39 -12.07
N VAL A 19 -8.37 -5.52 -12.59
CA VAL A 19 -8.03 -5.01 -13.92
C VAL A 19 -8.93 -5.63 -14.98
N LEU A 20 -9.04 -6.96 -15.03
CA LEU A 20 -9.86 -7.70 -16.01
C LEU A 20 -11.32 -7.23 -16.01
N MET A 21 -11.91 -7.01 -14.84
CA MET A 21 -13.29 -6.52 -14.73
C MET A 21 -13.47 -5.09 -15.28
N ASN A 22 -12.44 -4.25 -15.21
CA ASN A 22 -12.51 -2.86 -15.66
C ASN A 22 -12.10 -2.65 -17.11
N ILE A 23 -11.46 -3.65 -17.74
CA ILE A 23 -11.01 -3.59 -19.14
C ILE A 23 -11.82 -4.51 -20.06
N GLU A 24 -12.91 -5.12 -19.59
CA GLU A 24 -13.71 -6.08 -20.36
C GLU A 24 -14.26 -5.50 -21.66
N ASP A 25 -14.60 -4.20 -21.63
CA ASP A 25 -15.13 -3.44 -22.76
C ASP A 25 -14.05 -2.85 -23.68
N LEU A 26 -12.77 -3.00 -23.35
CA LEU A 26 -11.65 -2.46 -24.12
C LEU A 26 -11.52 -3.16 -25.48
N LYS A 27 -11.72 -2.42 -26.55
CA LYS A 27 -11.69 -2.95 -27.93
C LYS A 27 -10.34 -2.79 -28.62
N LYS A 28 -9.55 -1.82 -28.18
CA LYS A 28 -8.26 -1.49 -28.77
C LYS A 28 -7.22 -1.19 -27.69
N ARG A 29 -6.00 -1.60 -27.94
CA ARG A 29 -4.85 -1.31 -27.09
C ARG A 29 -4.12 -0.08 -27.66
N THR A 30 -4.68 1.11 -27.41
CA THR A 30 -4.15 2.38 -27.90
C THR A 30 -4.07 3.39 -26.77
N ILE A 31 -2.88 3.92 -26.51
CA ILE A 31 -2.65 5.00 -25.56
C ILE A 31 -2.75 6.33 -26.32
N ASN A 32 -3.61 7.21 -25.83
CA ASN A 32 -3.63 8.60 -26.25
C ASN A 32 -2.81 9.43 -25.26
N GLU A 33 -1.65 9.92 -25.70
CA GLU A 33 -0.73 10.65 -24.82
C GLU A 33 -1.34 11.89 -24.19
N ASP A 34 -2.26 12.57 -24.90
CA ASP A 34 -2.96 13.78 -24.42
C ASP A 34 -3.97 13.49 -23.30
N GLU A 35 -4.43 12.25 -23.18
CA GLU A 35 -5.39 11.81 -22.17
C GLU A 35 -4.75 11.13 -20.97
N LEU A 36 -3.41 10.97 -20.96
CA LEU A 36 -2.71 10.38 -19.84
C LEU A 36 -2.88 11.23 -18.59
N THR A 37 -3.40 10.61 -17.55
CA THR A 37 -3.49 11.23 -16.22
C THR A 37 -2.12 11.32 -15.55
N LEU A 38 -2.01 12.09 -14.48
CA LEU A 38 -0.80 12.20 -13.69
C LEU A 38 -0.31 10.82 -13.19
N TYR A 39 -1.24 9.99 -12.70
CA TYR A 39 -0.92 8.65 -12.22
C TYR A 39 -0.61 7.64 -13.36
N ASP A 40 -1.16 7.83 -14.57
CA ASP A 40 -0.79 7.01 -15.74
C ASP A 40 0.67 7.28 -16.13
N LYS A 41 1.08 8.54 -16.21
CA LYS A 41 2.45 8.95 -16.49
C LYS A 41 3.43 8.43 -15.44
N TRP A 42 3.04 8.49 -14.18
CA TRP A 42 3.84 7.97 -13.08
C TRP A 42 4.05 6.46 -13.17
N ILE A 43 2.98 5.66 -13.34
CA ILE A 43 3.14 4.20 -13.43
C ILE A 43 3.90 3.76 -14.66
N LEU A 44 3.74 4.44 -15.80
CA LEU A 44 4.53 4.21 -17.01
C LEU A 44 6.02 4.46 -16.74
N THR A 45 6.35 5.55 -16.05
CA THR A 45 7.73 5.87 -15.65
C THR A 45 8.31 4.80 -14.74
N LYS A 46 7.59 4.42 -13.68
CA LYS A 46 8.00 3.36 -12.74
C LYS A 46 8.18 2.00 -13.43
N LYS A 47 7.23 1.62 -14.29
CA LYS A 47 7.29 0.39 -15.09
C LYS A 47 8.53 0.36 -15.99
N ASN A 48 8.80 1.44 -16.70
CA ASN A 48 9.97 1.53 -17.55
C ASN A 48 11.28 1.42 -16.75
N GLN A 49 11.36 2.06 -15.59
CA GLN A 49 12.53 1.94 -14.73
C GLN A 49 12.70 0.50 -14.23
N LEU A 50 11.61 -0.16 -13.85
CA LEU A 50 11.59 -1.58 -13.47
C LEU A 50 12.13 -2.46 -14.61
N ILE A 51 11.60 -2.32 -15.83
CA ILE A 51 12.02 -3.10 -17.01
C ILE A 51 13.54 -2.95 -17.22
N LYS A 52 14.05 -1.72 -17.18
CA LYS A 52 15.48 -1.44 -17.34
C LYS A 52 16.32 -2.15 -16.28
N ASN A 53 15.89 -2.08 -15.02
CA ASN A 53 16.61 -2.68 -13.89
C ASN A 53 16.55 -4.21 -13.94
N VAL A 54 15.36 -4.77 -14.23
CA VAL A 54 15.17 -6.23 -14.36
C VAL A 54 16.09 -6.79 -15.43
N ILE A 55 16.11 -6.21 -16.64
CA ILE A 55 17.00 -6.66 -17.73
C ILE A 55 18.45 -6.61 -17.26
N LYS A 56 18.89 -5.48 -16.70
CA LYS A 56 20.27 -5.30 -16.19
C LYS A 56 20.66 -6.34 -15.13
N ASN A 57 19.75 -6.64 -14.20
CA ASN A 57 20.02 -7.58 -13.11
C ASN A 57 19.92 -9.04 -13.58
N MET A 58 19.06 -9.34 -14.56
CA MET A 58 19.00 -10.65 -15.22
C MET A 58 20.29 -10.97 -15.96
N ASP A 59 20.86 -10.02 -16.71
CA ASP A 59 22.13 -10.16 -17.43
C ASP A 59 23.32 -10.43 -16.49
N LYS A 60 23.20 -9.98 -15.23
CA LYS A 60 24.20 -10.19 -14.18
C LYS A 60 23.94 -11.41 -13.30
N TYR A 61 22.87 -12.15 -13.56
CA TYR A 61 22.38 -13.25 -12.71
C TYR A 61 22.04 -12.84 -11.27
N GLU A 62 21.72 -11.57 -11.03
CA GLU A 62 21.33 -11.02 -9.73
C GLU A 62 19.83 -11.25 -9.46
N PHE A 63 19.37 -12.49 -9.51
CA PHE A 63 17.94 -12.86 -9.42
C PHE A 63 17.26 -12.42 -8.12
N HIS A 64 18.02 -12.28 -7.04
CA HIS A 64 17.49 -11.77 -5.76
C HIS A 64 17.02 -10.30 -5.91
N ASN A 65 17.81 -9.47 -6.60
CA ASN A 65 17.48 -8.08 -6.86
C ASN A 65 16.25 -7.98 -7.78
N VAL A 66 16.20 -8.82 -8.82
CA VAL A 66 15.04 -8.91 -9.71
C VAL A 66 13.76 -9.23 -8.91
N GLY A 67 13.83 -10.24 -8.03
CA GLY A 67 12.68 -10.63 -7.21
C GLY A 67 12.21 -9.51 -6.28
N ASN A 68 13.11 -8.78 -5.64
CA ASN A 68 12.78 -7.67 -4.75
C ASN A 68 12.15 -6.49 -5.51
N GLU A 69 12.72 -6.11 -6.66
CA GLU A 69 12.20 -5.01 -7.47
C GLU A 69 10.80 -5.33 -8.04
N LEU A 70 10.60 -6.54 -8.54
CA LEU A 70 9.29 -7.01 -8.98
C LEU A 70 8.27 -7.02 -7.84
N TYR A 71 8.67 -7.50 -6.67
CA TYR A 71 7.80 -7.53 -5.50
C TYR A 71 7.37 -6.13 -5.08
N SER A 72 8.32 -5.19 -4.94
CA SER A 72 8.04 -3.83 -4.52
C SER A 72 7.14 -3.11 -5.53
N PHE A 73 7.47 -3.15 -6.81
CA PHE A 73 6.65 -2.53 -7.85
C PHE A 73 5.22 -3.09 -7.89
N ILE A 74 5.06 -4.42 -7.84
CA ILE A 74 3.74 -5.03 -7.93
C ILE A 74 2.92 -4.76 -6.68
N TRP A 75 3.54 -4.90 -5.50
CA TRP A 75 2.83 -4.76 -4.23
C TRP A 75 2.51 -3.30 -3.93
N GLU A 76 3.50 -2.43 -3.98
CA GLU A 76 3.40 -1.04 -3.57
C GLU A 76 2.91 -0.13 -4.68
N ASP A 77 3.67 -0.04 -5.80
CA ASP A 77 3.36 0.93 -6.85
C ASP A 77 2.07 0.55 -7.60
N PHE A 78 1.95 -0.70 -8.05
CA PHE A 78 0.81 -1.11 -8.86
C PHE A 78 -0.45 -1.38 -8.02
N CYS A 79 -0.37 -2.26 -7.01
CA CYS A 79 -1.55 -2.68 -6.27
C CYS A 79 -2.02 -1.65 -5.23
N ASP A 80 -1.10 -1.06 -4.44
CA ASP A 80 -1.49 -0.18 -3.33
C ASP A 80 -1.76 1.25 -3.80
N TRP A 81 -1.08 1.70 -4.87
CA TRP A 81 -1.24 3.06 -5.35
C TRP A 81 -1.97 3.15 -6.69
N TYR A 82 -1.41 2.62 -7.77
CA TYR A 82 -1.97 2.86 -9.10
C TYR A 82 -3.42 2.38 -9.23
N ILE A 83 -3.71 1.14 -8.83
CA ILE A 83 -5.08 0.62 -8.85
C ILE A 83 -6.03 1.48 -8.01
N GLU A 84 -5.63 1.95 -6.84
CA GLU A 84 -6.48 2.78 -5.99
C GLU A 84 -6.73 4.18 -6.60
N LEU A 85 -5.72 4.77 -7.22
CA LEU A 85 -5.82 6.06 -7.90
C LEU A 85 -6.76 5.99 -9.12
N THR A 86 -6.71 4.90 -9.90
CA THR A 86 -7.56 4.74 -11.09
C THR A 86 -9.05 4.60 -10.78
N LYS A 87 -9.42 4.23 -9.55
CA LYS A 87 -10.85 4.08 -9.16
C LYS A 87 -11.63 5.39 -9.25
N SER A 88 -10.97 6.53 -9.10
CA SER A 88 -11.62 7.84 -9.15
C SER A 88 -11.90 8.33 -10.57
N ASN A 89 -11.10 7.93 -11.55
CA ASN A 89 -11.24 8.33 -12.94
C ASN A 89 -10.62 7.28 -13.87
N MET A 90 -11.47 6.46 -14.47
CA MET A 90 -11.08 5.34 -15.34
C MET A 90 -11.38 5.68 -16.80
N THR A 91 -10.47 6.37 -17.49
CA THR A 91 -10.59 6.66 -18.92
C THR A 91 -10.23 5.45 -19.79
N GLU A 92 -10.56 5.46 -21.08
CA GLU A 92 -10.13 4.40 -22.02
C GLU A 92 -8.60 4.30 -22.11
N THR A 93 -7.91 5.43 -22.03
CA THR A 93 -6.44 5.50 -21.99
C THR A 93 -5.90 4.86 -20.70
N THR A 94 -6.51 5.18 -19.52
CA THR A 94 -6.17 4.55 -18.24
C THR A 94 -6.41 3.04 -18.26
N LYS A 95 -7.51 2.55 -18.84
CA LYS A 95 -7.76 1.12 -19.04
C LYS A 95 -6.67 0.45 -19.87
N THR A 96 -6.21 1.13 -20.93
CA THR A 96 -5.09 0.63 -21.76
C THR A 96 -3.79 0.57 -20.97
N VAL A 97 -3.47 1.60 -20.18
CA VAL A 97 -2.27 1.61 -19.32
C VAL A 97 -2.35 0.51 -18.26
N LEU A 98 -3.53 0.24 -17.68
CA LEU A 98 -3.75 -0.88 -16.77
C LEU A 98 -3.47 -2.23 -17.45
N LEU A 99 -4.02 -2.45 -18.65
CA LEU A 99 -3.78 -3.66 -19.43
C LEU A 99 -2.30 -3.83 -19.75
N ASP A 100 -1.64 -2.77 -20.24
CA ASP A 100 -0.23 -2.78 -20.60
C ASP A 100 0.67 -3.06 -19.40
N THR A 101 0.38 -2.41 -18.28
CA THR A 101 1.15 -2.59 -17.05
C THR A 101 0.98 -4.00 -16.49
N LEU A 102 -0.25 -4.53 -16.44
CA LEU A 102 -0.48 -5.90 -16.02
C LEU A 102 0.20 -6.90 -16.96
N THR A 103 0.11 -6.70 -18.27
CA THR A 103 0.77 -7.58 -19.26
C THR A 103 2.28 -7.63 -19.03
N ASP A 104 2.92 -6.47 -18.85
CA ASP A 104 4.36 -6.38 -18.61
C ASP A 104 4.76 -7.02 -17.27
N ILE A 105 3.96 -6.82 -16.20
CA ILE A 105 4.15 -7.50 -14.91
C ILE A 105 4.14 -9.02 -15.09
N LEU A 106 3.15 -9.55 -15.82
CA LEU A 106 3.05 -10.99 -16.04
C LEU A 106 4.25 -11.53 -16.80
N LYS A 107 4.72 -10.82 -17.84
CA LYS A 107 5.88 -11.21 -18.63
C LYS A 107 7.19 -11.18 -17.83
N LEU A 108 7.38 -10.14 -17.01
CA LEU A 108 8.55 -10.01 -16.15
C LEU A 108 8.58 -11.07 -15.04
N LEU A 109 7.42 -11.45 -14.50
CA LEU A 109 7.26 -12.49 -13.49
C LEU A 109 7.33 -13.92 -14.04
N HIS A 110 7.02 -14.11 -15.32
CA HIS A 110 6.85 -15.45 -15.90
C HIS A 110 8.03 -16.40 -15.67
N PRO A 111 9.30 -15.97 -15.77
CA PRO A 111 10.44 -16.85 -15.47
C PRO A 111 10.47 -17.40 -14.05
N PHE A 112 9.81 -16.73 -13.09
CA PHE A 112 9.78 -17.09 -11.67
C PHE A 112 8.48 -17.79 -11.28
N MET A 113 7.37 -17.49 -11.95
CA MET A 113 6.02 -17.94 -11.60
C MET A 113 5.20 -18.33 -12.84
N PRO A 114 5.64 -19.31 -13.63
CA PRO A 114 5.10 -19.59 -14.96
C PRO A 114 3.60 -19.94 -14.98
N TYR A 115 3.12 -20.70 -14.01
CA TYR A 115 1.73 -21.18 -14.03
C TYR A 115 0.71 -20.07 -13.78
N VAL A 116 0.89 -19.28 -12.74
CA VAL A 116 -0.05 -18.21 -12.38
C VAL A 116 -0.04 -17.09 -13.40
N THR A 117 1.12 -16.75 -13.97
CA THR A 117 1.24 -15.70 -14.96
C THR A 117 0.62 -16.12 -16.31
N GLU A 118 0.79 -17.36 -16.75
CA GLU A 118 0.12 -17.88 -17.93
C GLU A 118 -1.40 -17.91 -17.73
N GLU A 119 -1.89 -18.42 -16.58
CA GLU A 119 -3.33 -18.48 -16.28
C GLU A 119 -4.00 -17.09 -16.33
N ILE A 120 -3.35 -16.05 -15.81
CA ILE A 120 -3.86 -14.68 -15.88
C ILE A 120 -3.76 -14.14 -17.31
N TYR A 121 -2.61 -14.36 -17.99
CA TYR A 121 -2.39 -13.90 -19.35
C TYR A 121 -3.44 -14.43 -20.32
N GLN A 122 -3.85 -15.70 -20.17
CA GLN A 122 -4.88 -16.30 -21.01
C GLN A 122 -6.25 -15.64 -20.87
N LYS A 123 -6.50 -14.93 -19.76
CA LYS A 123 -7.76 -14.19 -19.49
C LYS A 123 -7.74 -12.75 -20.00
N LEU A 124 -6.60 -12.23 -20.47
CA LEU A 124 -6.52 -10.89 -21.02
C LEU A 124 -7.38 -10.76 -22.29
N PRO A 125 -8.17 -9.68 -22.44
CA PRO A 125 -9.03 -9.50 -23.61
C PRO A 125 -8.23 -9.25 -24.89
N ILE A 126 -7.05 -8.63 -24.78
CA ILE A 126 -6.17 -8.34 -25.89
C ILE A 126 -4.77 -8.86 -25.54
N LYS A 127 -4.30 -9.83 -26.32
CA LYS A 127 -3.00 -10.49 -26.18
C LYS A 127 -2.15 -10.28 -27.42
N ASP A 128 -0.84 -10.25 -27.24
CA ASP A 128 0.15 -10.15 -28.34
C ASP A 128 0.65 -11.52 -28.86
N ALA A 129 0.32 -12.61 -28.13
CA ALA A 129 0.66 -13.97 -28.52
C ALA A 129 -0.34 -15.00 -27.95
N GLU A 130 -0.32 -16.22 -28.45
CA GLU A 130 -1.16 -17.33 -27.93
C GLU A 130 -0.78 -17.76 -26.50
N SER A 131 0.51 -17.65 -26.16
CA SER A 131 1.05 -17.94 -24.84
C SER A 131 2.07 -16.86 -24.45
N ILE A 132 2.15 -16.59 -23.16
CA ILE A 132 3.15 -15.66 -22.62
C ILE A 132 4.57 -16.13 -22.92
N MET A 133 4.81 -17.44 -23.05
CA MET A 133 6.11 -18.05 -23.33
C MET A 133 6.68 -17.64 -24.69
N ILE A 134 5.83 -17.36 -25.68
CA ILE A 134 6.23 -16.96 -27.04
C ILE A 134 5.98 -15.47 -27.29
N SER A 135 5.51 -14.73 -26.30
CA SER A 135 5.32 -13.29 -26.39
C SER A 135 6.66 -12.56 -26.29
N SER A 136 6.72 -11.35 -26.85
CA SER A 136 7.90 -10.49 -26.74
C SER A 136 8.13 -10.05 -25.30
N TYR A 137 9.38 -10.17 -24.82
CA TYR A 137 9.75 -9.67 -23.50
C TYR A 137 9.66 -8.15 -23.43
N PRO A 138 9.26 -7.54 -22.30
CA PRO A 138 9.16 -6.10 -22.18
C PRO A 138 10.50 -5.39 -22.45
N THR A 139 10.45 -4.28 -23.15
CA THR A 139 11.62 -3.48 -23.49
C THR A 139 11.52 -2.08 -22.92
N TYR A 140 12.66 -1.51 -22.52
CA TYR A 140 12.73 -0.14 -22.05
C TYR A 140 12.42 0.85 -23.18
N ASN A 141 11.51 1.80 -22.92
CA ASN A 141 11.16 2.86 -23.85
C ASN A 141 11.39 4.24 -23.20
N LYS A 142 12.35 5.00 -23.70
CA LYS A 142 12.68 6.31 -23.15
C LYS A 142 11.53 7.33 -23.27
N LYS A 143 10.60 7.14 -24.21
CA LYS A 143 9.45 8.04 -24.39
C LYS A 143 8.44 7.99 -23.25
N ASP A 144 8.37 6.84 -22.56
CA ASP A 144 7.43 6.64 -21.44
C ASP A 144 8.05 7.06 -20.08
N ILE A 145 9.00 8.00 -20.10
CA ILE A 145 9.60 8.58 -18.89
C ILE A 145 9.12 10.02 -18.75
N TYR A 146 8.18 10.21 -17.83
CA TYR A 146 7.55 11.48 -17.45
C TYR A 146 8.10 11.90 -16.09
N LYS A 147 9.30 12.48 -16.08
CA LYS A 147 10.05 12.73 -14.84
C LYS A 147 9.36 13.74 -13.93
N GLU A 148 8.92 14.87 -14.48
CA GLU A 148 8.30 15.96 -13.72
C GLU A 148 6.97 15.51 -13.11
N GLU A 149 6.13 14.85 -13.89
CA GLU A 149 4.83 14.34 -13.43
C GLU A 149 4.99 13.21 -12.41
N SER A 150 6.05 12.40 -12.56
CA SER A 150 6.37 11.34 -11.59
C SER A 150 6.81 11.94 -10.25
N GLU A 151 7.66 12.95 -10.24
CA GLU A 151 8.08 13.66 -9.02
C GLU A 151 6.91 14.40 -8.36
N GLU A 152 6.01 15.00 -9.16
CA GLU A 152 4.79 15.64 -8.64
C GLU A 152 3.89 14.61 -7.93
N LEU A 153 3.61 13.46 -8.56
CA LEU A 153 2.78 12.46 -7.92
C LEU A 153 3.43 11.86 -6.68
N GLU A 154 4.75 11.61 -6.69
CA GLU A 154 5.47 11.11 -5.51
C GLU A 154 5.32 12.05 -4.32
N SER A 155 5.43 13.37 -4.54
CA SER A 155 5.18 14.37 -3.50
C SER A 155 3.74 14.31 -2.95
N ILE A 156 2.74 14.07 -3.81
CA ILE A 156 1.34 13.89 -3.40
C ILE A 156 1.18 12.62 -2.56
N LEU A 157 1.82 11.52 -2.96
CA LEU A 157 1.76 10.26 -2.22
C LEU A 157 2.40 10.37 -0.84
N GLU A 158 3.52 11.12 -0.72
CA GLU A 158 4.16 11.43 0.56
C GLU A 158 3.21 12.21 1.48
N ASP A 159 2.53 13.24 0.97
CA ASP A 159 1.52 13.99 1.72
C ASP A 159 0.39 13.07 2.21
N ILE A 160 -0.14 12.20 1.34
CA ILE A 160 -1.21 11.27 1.69
C ILE A 160 -0.77 10.31 2.80
N VAL A 161 0.45 9.77 2.72
CA VAL A 161 1.03 8.88 3.75
C VAL A 161 1.19 9.63 5.07
N ALA A 162 1.72 10.85 5.04
CA ALA A 162 1.91 11.68 6.24
C ALA A 162 0.57 11.98 6.93
N VAL A 163 -0.46 12.35 6.15
CA VAL A 163 -1.80 12.62 6.69
C VAL A 163 -2.46 11.34 7.23
N ARG A 164 -2.30 10.18 6.56
CA ARG A 164 -2.80 8.90 7.08
C ARG A 164 -2.14 8.52 8.40
N ASN A 165 -0.83 8.74 8.52
CA ASN A 165 -0.10 8.52 9.78
C ASN A 165 -0.56 9.49 10.88
N LEU A 166 -0.79 10.76 10.54
CA LEU A 166 -1.36 11.74 11.48
C LEU A 166 -2.72 11.29 12.01
N LYS A 167 -3.62 10.82 11.10
CA LYS A 167 -4.93 10.28 11.49
C LYS A 167 -4.81 9.05 12.40
N ALA A 168 -3.91 8.14 12.07
CA ALA A 168 -3.69 6.92 12.86
C ALA A 168 -3.13 7.23 14.26
N SER A 169 -2.16 8.14 14.37
CA SER A 169 -1.54 8.54 15.63
C SER A 169 -2.54 9.20 16.58
N ASN A 170 -3.45 9.99 16.03
CA ASN A 170 -4.46 10.71 16.81
C ASN A 170 -5.80 9.93 16.90
N LYS A 171 -5.87 8.68 16.41
CA LYS A 171 -7.07 7.84 16.38
C LYS A 171 -8.28 8.54 15.75
N ILE A 172 -8.06 9.38 14.74
CA ILE A 172 -9.10 10.17 14.09
C ILE A 172 -10.04 9.25 13.30
N THR A 173 -11.33 9.33 13.63
CA THR A 173 -12.37 8.55 12.95
C THR A 173 -12.70 9.11 11.55
N LYS A 174 -13.55 8.40 10.81
CA LYS A 174 -14.00 8.84 9.47
C LYS A 174 -14.96 10.04 9.53
N GLU A 175 -15.55 10.27 10.69
CA GLU A 175 -16.57 11.30 10.96
C GLU A 175 -15.95 12.63 11.37
N ALA A 176 -14.62 12.68 11.55
CA ALA A 176 -13.92 13.91 11.92
C ALA A 176 -14.11 14.99 10.85
N LEU A 177 -14.38 16.21 11.28
CA LEU A 177 -14.46 17.35 10.40
C LEU A 177 -13.05 17.71 9.89
N VAL A 178 -12.99 18.24 8.69
CA VAL A 178 -11.73 18.57 8.03
C VAL A 178 -11.78 19.93 7.35
N ASN A 179 -10.80 20.76 7.62
CA ASN A 179 -10.49 21.94 6.82
C ASN A 179 -9.35 21.57 5.86
N PHE A 180 -9.58 21.73 4.56
CA PHE A 180 -8.66 21.30 3.53
C PHE A 180 -8.44 22.40 2.49
N GLU A 181 -7.19 22.79 2.33
CA GLU A 181 -6.74 23.73 1.32
C GLU A 181 -5.69 23.07 0.43
N CYS A 182 -5.86 23.17 -0.87
CA CYS A 182 -4.92 22.69 -1.87
C CYS A 182 -4.51 23.81 -2.81
N LYS A 183 -3.20 24.01 -3.00
CA LYS A 183 -2.69 25.09 -3.87
C LYS A 183 -3.01 24.88 -5.34
N ASN A 184 -3.11 23.64 -5.77
CA ASN A 184 -3.44 23.28 -7.14
C ASN A 184 -4.79 22.55 -7.17
N GLU A 185 -5.83 23.26 -7.59
CA GLU A 185 -7.20 22.72 -7.63
C GLU A 185 -7.33 21.41 -8.43
N LYS A 186 -6.47 21.19 -9.43
CA LYS A 186 -6.47 19.94 -10.22
C LYS A 186 -6.12 18.71 -9.41
N LEU A 187 -5.45 18.88 -8.27
CA LEU A 187 -5.02 17.79 -7.39
C LEU A 187 -6.07 17.47 -6.31
N ILE A 188 -7.06 18.35 -6.11
CA ILE A 188 -8.12 18.15 -5.10
C ILE A 188 -8.80 16.78 -5.25
N PRO A 189 -9.20 16.32 -6.44
CA PRO A 189 -9.86 15.02 -6.59
C PRO A 189 -8.99 13.84 -6.11
N ILE A 190 -7.68 13.91 -6.31
CA ILE A 190 -6.74 12.87 -5.87
C ILE A 190 -6.70 12.83 -4.34
N TYR A 191 -6.47 13.98 -3.69
CA TYR A 191 -6.42 14.07 -2.24
C TYR A 191 -7.76 13.69 -1.61
N ALA A 192 -8.87 14.23 -2.12
CA ALA A 192 -10.21 13.95 -1.60
C ALA A 192 -10.54 12.45 -1.65
N SER A 193 -10.27 11.80 -2.77
CA SER A 193 -10.47 10.35 -2.92
C SER A 193 -9.62 9.55 -1.94
N GLN A 194 -8.32 9.86 -1.83
CA GLN A 194 -7.36 9.09 -1.04
C GLN A 194 -7.47 9.35 0.47
N LEU A 195 -7.85 10.55 0.87
CA LEU A 195 -8.01 10.95 2.28
C LEU A 195 -9.47 10.84 2.76
N LYS A 196 -10.41 10.50 1.84
CA LYS A 196 -11.86 10.40 2.11
C LYS A 196 -12.44 11.71 2.62
N ILE A 197 -12.08 12.79 1.92
CA ILE A 197 -12.66 14.11 2.13
C ILE A 197 -13.92 14.18 1.28
N THR A 198 -15.05 14.47 1.93
CA THR A 198 -16.38 14.57 1.31
C THR A 198 -17.01 15.91 1.70
N GLU A 199 -18.07 16.32 1.02
CA GLU A 199 -18.81 17.52 1.39
C GLU A 199 -19.37 17.45 2.81
N ASP A 200 -19.73 16.25 3.29
CA ASP A 200 -20.30 16.06 4.62
C ASP A 200 -19.30 16.29 5.76
N ASN A 201 -17.99 16.07 5.51
CA ASN A 201 -16.95 16.25 6.55
C ASN A 201 -16.09 17.50 6.33
N LEU A 202 -16.33 18.26 5.25
CA LEU A 202 -15.60 19.49 4.97
C LEU A 202 -16.15 20.65 5.81
N THR A 203 -15.25 21.42 6.44
CA THR A 203 -15.63 22.63 7.19
C THR A 203 -14.67 23.79 6.87
N SER A 204 -15.21 25.01 6.86
CA SER A 204 -14.42 26.24 6.80
C SER A 204 -14.19 26.88 8.17
N ASP A 205 -14.99 26.47 9.15
CA ASP A 205 -14.98 27.04 10.50
C ASP A 205 -14.17 26.17 11.46
N ASP A 206 -13.63 26.82 12.51
CA ASP A 206 -12.98 26.15 13.63
C ASP A 206 -14.07 25.77 14.65
N PRO A 207 -14.45 24.48 14.78
CA PRO A 207 -15.53 24.07 15.65
C PRO A 207 -15.16 24.25 17.11
N ASP A 208 -16.04 24.89 17.88
CA ASP A 208 -15.88 25.05 19.33
C ASP A 208 -15.80 23.68 20.04
N ASN A 209 -14.89 23.58 21.01
CA ASN A 209 -14.71 22.39 21.87
C ASN A 209 -14.18 21.11 21.18
N MET A 210 -13.56 21.22 20.02
CA MET A 210 -12.87 20.10 19.37
C MET A 210 -11.36 20.23 19.49
N VAL A 211 -10.68 19.08 19.56
CA VAL A 211 -9.22 19.01 19.42
C VAL A 211 -8.88 19.07 17.94
N SER A 212 -7.84 19.83 17.60
CA SER A 212 -7.38 19.92 16.22
C SER A 212 -5.96 19.38 16.05
N CYS A 213 -5.69 18.79 14.90
CA CYS A 213 -4.35 18.50 14.45
C CYS A 213 -4.19 18.86 12.98
N ASN A 214 -3.04 19.41 12.63
CA ASN A 214 -2.80 19.90 11.29
C ASN A 214 -1.58 19.23 10.64
N TYR A 215 -1.62 19.19 9.31
CA TYR A 215 -0.50 18.86 8.45
C TYR A 215 -0.37 19.94 7.38
N LYS A 216 0.85 20.39 7.13
CA LYS A 216 1.13 21.38 6.11
C LYS A 216 2.35 20.98 5.29
N SER A 217 2.19 20.98 3.99
CA SER A 217 3.26 20.76 3.01
C SER A 217 3.34 21.91 2.01
N GLN A 218 4.14 21.71 0.97
CA GLN A 218 4.15 22.63 -0.16
C GLN A 218 2.87 22.55 -1.01
N ASN A 219 2.13 21.45 -0.97
CA ASN A 219 0.95 21.22 -1.82
C ASN A 219 -0.35 21.49 -1.10
N ILE A 220 -0.47 21.09 0.18
CA ILE A 220 -1.71 21.13 0.94
C ILE A 220 -1.51 21.68 2.35
N THR A 221 -2.60 22.23 2.89
CA THR A 221 -2.81 22.41 4.32
C THR A 221 -4.08 21.66 4.71
N ILE A 222 -4.01 20.80 5.72
CA ILE A 222 -5.16 20.03 6.19
C ILE A 222 -5.20 20.07 7.72
N THR A 223 -6.38 20.37 8.27
CA THR A 223 -6.65 20.37 9.71
C THR A 223 -7.83 19.47 9.98
N TYR A 224 -7.65 18.50 10.87
CA TYR A 224 -8.72 17.63 11.35
C TYR A 224 -9.21 18.12 12.70
N PHE A 225 -10.53 18.17 12.88
CA PHE A 225 -11.22 18.47 14.13
C PHE A 225 -11.94 17.21 14.60
N PHE A 226 -11.71 16.82 15.84
CA PHE A 226 -12.26 15.61 16.41
C PHE A 226 -12.49 15.78 17.91
N GLU A 227 -13.45 15.07 18.44
CA GLU A 227 -13.63 15.00 19.88
C GLU A 227 -12.44 14.28 20.50
N GLU A 228 -11.92 14.80 21.61
CA GLU A 228 -10.90 14.10 22.36
C GLU A 228 -11.48 12.71 22.68
N ALA A 229 -10.82 11.66 22.21
CA ALA A 229 -11.30 10.31 22.44
C ALA A 229 -11.46 10.17 23.94
N HIS A 230 -12.70 10.11 24.43
CA HIS A 230 -12.95 9.70 25.81
C HIS A 230 -12.17 8.40 25.98
N VAL A 231 -11.15 8.47 26.79
CA VAL A 231 -10.36 7.31 27.16
C VAL A 231 -11.37 6.35 27.73
N ASP A 232 -11.70 5.30 26.99
CA ASP A 232 -12.66 4.32 27.46
C ASP A 232 -12.01 3.62 28.65
N GLU A 233 -12.25 4.18 29.83
CA GLU A 233 -11.68 3.70 31.09
C GLU A 233 -11.92 2.19 31.26
N LYS A 234 -13.06 1.71 30.73
CA LYS A 234 -13.38 0.27 30.73
C LYS A 234 -12.47 -0.52 29.77
N ALA A 235 -12.17 0.04 28.57
CA ALA A 235 -11.27 -0.63 27.64
C ALA A 235 -9.83 -0.66 28.17
N ILE A 236 -9.39 0.41 28.82
CA ILE A 236 -8.08 0.44 29.51
C ILE A 236 -8.09 -0.54 30.69
N GLU A 237 -9.13 -0.57 31.50
CA GLU A 237 -9.24 -1.49 32.60
C GLU A 237 -9.24 -2.97 32.13
N GLU A 238 -9.94 -3.27 31.05
CA GLU A 238 -9.87 -4.59 30.41
C GLU A 238 -8.48 -4.93 29.88
N GLU A 239 -7.77 -3.99 29.26
CA GLU A 239 -6.41 -4.20 28.76
C GLU A 239 -5.43 -4.38 29.93
N ILE A 240 -5.55 -3.60 30.99
CA ILE A 240 -4.78 -3.75 32.23
C ILE A 240 -5.03 -5.15 32.84
N ASN A 241 -6.28 -5.60 32.92
CA ASN A 241 -6.61 -6.91 33.46
C ASN A 241 -6.06 -8.06 32.60
N LYS A 242 -6.12 -7.93 31.27
CA LYS A 242 -5.51 -8.91 30.33
C LYS A 242 -3.98 -8.96 30.49
N LEU A 243 -3.34 -7.80 30.60
CA LEU A 243 -1.87 -7.73 30.81
C LEU A 243 -1.47 -8.31 32.16
N LYS A 244 -2.18 -7.98 33.25
CA LYS A 244 -1.93 -8.57 34.59
C LYS A 244 -2.05 -10.09 34.56
N SER A 245 -3.09 -10.63 33.93
CA SER A 245 -3.30 -12.08 33.82
C SER A 245 -2.19 -12.76 32.98
N SER A 246 -1.73 -12.10 31.90
CA SER A 246 -0.65 -12.61 31.07
C SER A 246 0.70 -12.61 31.81
N ILE A 247 0.99 -11.52 32.53
CA ILE A 247 2.20 -11.38 33.35
C ILE A 247 2.23 -12.47 34.43
N GLU A 248 1.15 -12.64 35.18
CA GLU A 248 1.03 -13.67 36.23
C GLU A 248 1.26 -15.09 35.67
N ARG A 249 0.66 -15.38 34.54
CA ARG A 249 0.85 -16.67 33.85
C ARG A 249 2.32 -16.91 33.46
N ARG A 250 3.02 -15.88 32.92
CA ARG A 250 4.42 -16.00 32.53
C ARG A 250 5.35 -16.08 33.73
N GLU A 251 5.06 -15.34 34.78
CA GLU A 251 5.82 -15.43 36.04
C GLU A 251 5.73 -16.83 36.65
N LYS A 252 4.53 -17.43 36.68
CA LYS A 252 4.33 -18.81 37.12
C LYS A 252 5.07 -19.82 36.23
N LEU A 253 5.10 -19.61 34.91
CA LEU A 253 5.86 -20.44 33.98
C LEU A 253 7.36 -20.33 34.22
N LEU A 254 7.88 -19.13 34.37
CA LEU A 254 9.31 -18.87 34.57
C LEU A 254 9.80 -19.19 35.99
N SER A 255 8.93 -19.29 36.98
CA SER A 255 9.24 -19.78 38.33
C SER A 255 9.24 -21.31 38.44
N ASN A 256 8.75 -22.03 37.43
CA ASN A 256 8.76 -23.49 37.41
C ASN A 256 10.12 -24.00 36.93
N GLU A 257 10.93 -24.52 37.85
CA GLU A 257 12.23 -25.07 37.56
C GLU A 257 12.23 -26.18 36.50
N ASN A 258 11.19 -26.99 36.47
CA ASN A 258 11.02 -28.01 35.44
C ASN A 258 10.85 -27.44 34.04
N TYR A 259 10.17 -26.30 33.92
CA TYR A 259 10.01 -25.60 32.64
C TYR A 259 11.33 -24.96 32.20
N VAL A 260 11.96 -24.20 33.09
CA VAL A 260 13.21 -23.48 32.80
C VAL A 260 14.38 -24.45 32.44
N ASN A 261 14.41 -25.61 33.05
CA ASN A 261 15.47 -26.60 32.84
C ASN A 261 15.24 -27.56 31.65
N LYS A 262 13.95 -27.74 31.23
CA LYS A 262 13.60 -28.71 30.15
C LYS A 262 13.23 -28.03 28.84
N ALA A 263 12.77 -26.76 28.86
CA ALA A 263 12.44 -26.04 27.65
C ALA A 263 13.71 -25.57 26.91
N PRO A 264 13.68 -25.45 25.58
CA PRO A 264 14.77 -24.88 24.80
C PRO A 264 15.13 -23.47 25.29
N ALA A 265 16.44 -23.20 25.48
CA ALA A 265 16.90 -21.92 26.03
C ALA A 265 16.37 -20.67 25.28
N ASN A 266 16.23 -20.75 23.97
CA ASN A 266 15.67 -19.70 23.13
C ASN A 266 14.19 -19.39 23.45
N ILE A 267 13.41 -20.38 23.90
CA ILE A 267 12.01 -20.18 24.27
C ILE A 267 11.93 -19.52 25.66
N VAL A 268 12.75 -19.96 26.59
CA VAL A 268 12.80 -19.35 27.94
C VAL A 268 13.24 -17.88 27.86
N GLU A 269 14.23 -17.59 27.00
CA GLU A 269 14.69 -16.22 26.77
C GLU A 269 13.62 -15.34 26.11
N LEU A 270 12.88 -15.88 25.13
CA LEU A 270 11.76 -15.21 24.50
C LEU A 270 10.65 -14.89 25.52
N ASP A 271 10.34 -15.82 26.43
CA ASP A 271 9.31 -15.59 27.47
C ASP A 271 9.77 -14.54 28.49
N ARG A 272 11.06 -14.50 28.84
CA ARG A 272 11.62 -13.43 29.69
C ARG A 272 11.52 -12.08 29.03
N LYS A 273 11.83 -11.98 27.73
CA LYS A 273 11.73 -10.73 26.97
C LYS A 273 10.29 -10.24 26.89
N LYS A 274 9.35 -11.13 26.57
CA LYS A 274 7.91 -10.80 26.54
C LYS A 274 7.37 -10.36 27.90
N LEU A 275 7.84 -10.99 28.98
CA LEU A 275 7.45 -10.58 30.35
C LEU A 275 7.91 -9.14 30.64
N ALA A 276 9.13 -8.79 30.24
CA ALA A 276 9.64 -7.43 30.40
C ALA A 276 8.84 -6.41 29.57
N GLU A 277 8.53 -6.72 28.32
CA GLU A 277 7.73 -5.88 27.42
C GLU A 277 6.29 -5.68 27.97
N GLU A 278 5.66 -6.75 28.49
CA GLU A 278 4.33 -6.68 29.07
C GLU A 278 4.30 -5.85 30.37
N LYS A 279 5.32 -5.95 31.20
CA LYS A 279 5.46 -5.12 32.42
C LYS A 279 5.67 -3.65 32.09
N GLU A 280 6.51 -3.34 31.12
CA GLU A 280 6.72 -1.95 30.66
C GLU A 280 5.42 -1.34 30.07
N LYS A 281 4.67 -2.15 29.31
CA LYS A 281 3.38 -1.72 28.76
C LYS A 281 2.36 -1.46 29.86
N LEU A 282 2.30 -2.33 30.87
CA LEU A 282 1.41 -2.16 32.04
C LEU A 282 1.77 -0.88 32.81
N GLU A 283 3.04 -0.60 33.01
CA GLU A 283 3.49 0.61 33.72
C GLU A 283 3.14 1.89 32.95
N LYS A 284 3.17 1.86 31.61
CA LYS A 284 2.72 2.99 30.78
C LYS A 284 1.21 3.24 30.81
N LEU A 285 0.41 2.18 30.98
CA LEU A 285 -1.06 2.29 31.08
C LEU A 285 -1.55 2.70 32.48
N LEU A 286 -0.70 2.57 33.49
CA LEU A 286 -1.00 2.95 34.87
C LEU A 286 -0.56 4.40 35.22
N LYS A 287 0.20 5.03 34.33
CA LYS A 287 0.59 6.46 34.41
C LYS A 287 -0.39 7.33 33.69
#